data_49175fef53acb6666044af7e4a4a3a0c
#
_entry.id   49175fef53acb6666044af7e4a4a3a0c
#
_cell.length_a   1.000
_cell.length_b   1.000
_cell.length_c   1.000
_cell.angle_alpha   90.00
_cell.angle_beta   90.00
_cell.angle_gamma   90.00
#
_symmetry.space_group_name_H-M   'P 1'
#
loop_
_entity.id
_entity.type
_entity.pdbx_description
1 polymer ?
#
loop_
_entity_poly.entity_id
_entity_poly.type
_entity_poly.pdbx_seq_one_letter_code
_entity_poly.pdbx_strand_id
1 'polypeptide(L)'
;MDILLSSLTEAVFAAMAAVGFALISDPPKRLIIFTAILAAAGRGFRYFIIAQYGIGLSIATFYAALIIGFLGIYFANKLRCSMEVISFPALLPMIPGLYAYKTILAIVNYGKIDELAAKQELIINIFDNGIISISIITALAVGLSLIHI
;
A
#
# COMPACT_ATOMS: atom_id res chain seq x y z
N MET A 1 21.87 -10.70 -3.76
CA MET A 1 22.10 -9.92 -2.52
C MET A 1 21.34 -8.60 -2.55
N ASP A 2 21.27 -7.98 -3.72
CA ASP A 2 20.64 -6.65 -3.91
C ASP A 2 19.11 -6.64 -3.68
N ILE A 3 18.38 -7.68 -4.08
CA ILE A 3 16.91 -7.76 -3.89
C ILE A 3 16.54 -7.79 -2.39
N LEU A 4 17.27 -8.55 -1.58
CA LEU A 4 17.02 -8.61 -0.14
C LEU A 4 17.34 -7.27 0.54
N LEU A 5 18.43 -6.63 0.17
CA LEU A 5 18.79 -5.32 0.70
C LEU A 5 17.76 -4.26 0.33
N SER A 6 17.32 -4.23 -0.92
CA SER A 6 16.27 -3.31 -1.39
C SER A 6 14.91 -3.60 -0.72
N SER A 7 14.56 -4.87 -0.52
CA SER A 7 13.36 -5.26 0.23
C SER A 7 13.41 -4.77 1.69
N LEU A 8 14.58 -4.86 2.31
CA LEU A 8 14.77 -4.39 3.68
C LEU A 8 14.67 -2.86 3.80
N THR A 9 15.24 -2.12 2.85
CA THR A 9 15.12 -0.66 2.82
C THR A 9 13.66 -0.21 2.64
N GLU A 10 12.92 -0.84 1.73
CA GLU A 10 11.48 -0.59 1.55
C GLU A 10 10.68 -0.91 2.81
N ALA A 11 11.02 -1.99 3.52
CA ALA A 11 10.39 -2.37 4.78
C ALA A 11 10.63 -1.32 5.89
N VAL A 12 11.86 -0.79 6.00
CA VAL A 12 12.20 0.24 6.99
C VAL A 12 11.45 1.54 6.72
N PHE A 13 11.42 2.01 5.46
CA PHE A 13 10.67 3.22 5.11
C PHE A 13 9.18 3.07 5.36
N ALA A 14 8.61 1.90 5.06
CA ALA A 14 7.21 1.62 5.34
C ALA A 14 6.92 1.60 6.85
N ALA A 15 7.81 1.03 7.66
CA ALA A 15 7.69 1.06 9.12
C ALA A 15 7.67 2.49 9.66
N MET A 16 8.59 3.34 9.19
CA MET A 16 8.64 4.75 9.59
C MET A 16 7.35 5.50 9.21
N ALA A 17 6.87 5.31 7.98
CA ALA A 17 5.64 5.92 7.53
C ALA A 17 4.41 5.44 8.35
N ALA A 18 4.32 4.13 8.63
CA ALA A 18 3.26 3.56 9.43
C ALA A 18 3.25 4.08 10.87
N VAL A 19 4.42 4.31 11.47
CA VAL A 19 4.53 4.97 12.78
C VAL A 19 3.95 6.39 12.72
N GLY A 20 4.28 7.16 11.67
CA GLY A 20 3.73 8.50 11.48
C GLY A 20 2.20 8.49 11.40
N PHE A 21 1.62 7.57 10.61
CA PHE A 21 0.16 7.42 10.51
C PHE A 21 -0.47 6.91 11.80
N ALA A 22 0.17 5.98 12.50
CA ALA A 22 -0.31 5.50 13.79
C ALA A 22 -0.37 6.64 14.83
N LEU A 23 0.63 7.51 14.88
CA LEU A 23 0.66 8.65 15.80
C LEU A 23 -0.51 9.62 15.58
N ILE A 24 -1.00 9.77 14.35
CA ILE A 24 -2.18 10.60 14.04
C ILE A 24 -3.45 9.99 14.65
N SER A 25 -3.53 8.66 14.74
CA SER A 25 -4.68 7.93 15.31
C SER A 25 -4.63 7.82 16.83
N ASP A 26 -3.57 8.30 17.47
CA ASP A 26 -3.33 8.31 18.93
C ASP A 26 -3.61 6.96 19.64
N PRO A 27 -3.09 5.83 19.13
CA PRO A 27 -3.26 4.55 19.78
C PRO A 27 -2.35 4.42 21.00
N PRO A 28 -2.61 3.46 21.92
CA PRO A 28 -1.68 3.15 22.99
C PRO A 28 -0.26 2.91 22.46
N LYS A 29 0.74 3.57 23.04
CA LYS A 29 2.14 3.58 22.57
C LYS A 29 2.72 2.20 22.25
N ARG A 30 2.29 1.17 23.02
CA ARG A 30 2.73 -0.22 22.79
C ARG A 30 2.25 -0.79 21.45
N LEU A 31 1.17 -0.27 20.87
CA LEU A 31 0.63 -0.76 19.59
C LEU A 31 1.41 -0.22 18.39
N ILE A 32 2.05 0.93 18.50
CA ILE A 32 2.82 1.58 17.43
C ILE A 32 3.93 0.67 16.90
N ILE A 33 4.63 -0.05 17.80
CA ILE A 33 5.71 -0.97 17.43
C ILE A 33 5.15 -2.12 16.56
N PHE A 34 4.00 -2.67 16.92
CA PHE A 34 3.38 -3.75 16.16
C PHE A 34 2.88 -3.27 14.79
N THR A 35 2.34 -2.06 14.71
CA THR A 35 1.98 -1.43 13.42
C THR A 35 3.20 -1.28 12.51
N ALA A 36 4.34 -0.84 13.06
CA ALA A 36 5.58 -0.72 12.31
C ALA A 36 6.06 -2.09 11.78
N ILE A 37 6.01 -3.15 12.60
CA ILE A 37 6.37 -4.51 12.22
C ILE A 37 5.45 -5.03 11.10
N LEU A 38 4.13 -4.81 11.21
CA LEU A 38 3.18 -5.20 10.17
C LEU A 38 3.46 -4.50 8.84
N ALA A 39 3.69 -3.19 8.87
CA ALA A 39 4.00 -2.41 7.68
C ALA A 39 5.30 -2.88 7.02
N ALA A 40 6.34 -3.12 7.83
CA ALA A 40 7.62 -3.64 7.35
C ALA A 40 7.45 -5.01 6.67
N ALA A 41 6.74 -5.93 7.32
CA ALA A 41 6.48 -7.26 6.79
C ALA A 41 5.70 -7.21 5.46
N GLY A 42 4.60 -6.46 5.42
CA GLY A 42 3.77 -6.36 4.22
C GLY A 42 4.49 -5.69 3.05
N ARG A 43 5.14 -4.54 3.28
CA ARG A 43 5.84 -3.80 2.23
C ARG A 43 7.08 -4.55 1.74
N GLY A 44 7.88 -5.09 2.65
CA GLY A 44 9.06 -5.89 2.31
C GLY A 44 8.68 -7.13 1.50
N PHE A 45 7.65 -7.85 1.92
CA PHE A 45 7.12 -9.00 1.20
C PHE A 45 6.59 -8.62 -0.20
N ARG A 46 5.83 -7.52 -0.32
CA ARG A 46 5.37 -7.02 -1.62
C ARG A 46 6.51 -6.76 -2.58
N TYR A 47 7.53 -6.03 -2.12
CA TYR A 47 8.70 -5.74 -2.94
C TYR A 47 9.44 -7.02 -3.35
N PHE A 48 9.65 -7.94 -2.40
CA PHE A 48 10.31 -9.20 -2.65
C PHE A 48 9.62 -10.04 -3.74
N ILE A 49 8.29 -10.17 -3.67
CA ILE A 49 7.52 -10.93 -4.67
C ILE A 49 7.62 -10.27 -6.05
N ILE A 50 7.51 -8.95 -6.13
CA ILE A 50 7.61 -8.23 -7.40
C ILE A 50 9.01 -8.42 -8.01
N ALA A 51 10.06 -8.25 -7.21
CA ALA A 51 11.44 -8.33 -7.67
C ALA A 51 11.87 -9.75 -8.05
N GLN A 52 11.38 -10.78 -7.32
CA GLN A 52 11.80 -12.16 -7.54
C GLN A 52 10.99 -12.87 -8.62
N TYR A 53 9.67 -12.61 -8.68
CA TYR A 53 8.74 -13.36 -9.53
C TYR A 53 8.13 -12.51 -10.66
N GLY A 54 8.39 -11.21 -10.71
CA GLY A 54 7.83 -10.32 -11.72
C GLY A 54 6.29 -10.19 -11.65
N ILE A 55 5.69 -10.52 -10.50
CA ILE A 55 4.24 -10.48 -10.31
C ILE A 55 3.74 -9.04 -10.36
N GLY A 56 2.60 -8.82 -10.99
CA GLY A 56 1.97 -7.51 -11.10
C GLY A 56 1.72 -6.85 -9.74
N LEU A 57 1.86 -5.52 -9.68
CA LEU A 57 1.81 -4.73 -8.46
C LEU A 57 0.51 -4.95 -7.66
N SER A 58 -0.64 -5.08 -8.33
CA SER A 58 -1.95 -5.28 -7.68
C SER A 58 -2.04 -6.64 -6.98
N ILE A 59 -1.57 -7.71 -7.64
CA ILE A 59 -1.57 -9.08 -7.09
C ILE A 59 -0.62 -9.16 -5.90
N ALA A 60 0.59 -8.61 -6.03
CA ALA A 60 1.56 -8.56 -4.93
C ALA A 60 1.01 -7.77 -3.72
N THR A 61 0.26 -6.69 -3.99
CA THR A 61 -0.40 -5.89 -2.94
C THR A 61 -1.50 -6.68 -2.23
N PHE A 62 -2.28 -7.49 -2.95
CA PHE A 62 -3.29 -8.37 -2.38
C PHE A 62 -2.67 -9.37 -1.38
N TYR A 63 -1.61 -10.06 -1.78
CA TYR A 63 -0.91 -10.99 -0.88
C TYR A 63 -0.29 -10.28 0.33
N ALA A 64 0.25 -9.08 0.14
CA ALA A 64 0.77 -8.28 1.25
C ALA A 64 -0.33 -7.87 2.23
N ALA A 65 -1.52 -7.49 1.73
CA ALA A 65 -2.68 -7.19 2.57
C ALA A 65 -3.15 -8.40 3.37
N LEU A 66 -3.16 -9.60 2.77
CA LEU A 66 -3.44 -10.84 3.49
C LEU A 66 -2.45 -11.09 4.63
N ILE A 67 -1.16 -10.92 4.39
CA ILE A 67 -0.13 -11.09 5.43
C ILE A 67 -0.34 -10.10 6.57
N ILE A 68 -0.58 -8.81 6.25
CA ILE A 68 -0.87 -7.80 7.27
C ILE A 68 -2.12 -8.18 8.06
N GLY A 69 -3.15 -8.66 7.40
CA GLY A 69 -4.38 -9.09 8.05
C GLY A 69 -4.16 -10.27 8.99
N PHE A 70 -3.52 -11.35 8.55
CA PHE A 70 -3.23 -12.53 9.40
C PHE A 70 -2.37 -12.17 10.62
N LEU A 71 -1.27 -11.45 10.40
CA LEU A 71 -0.43 -10.98 11.48
C LEU A 71 -1.16 -9.98 12.39
N GLY A 72 -2.03 -9.15 11.80
CA GLY A 72 -2.87 -8.20 12.52
C GLY A 72 -3.81 -8.89 13.50
N ILE A 73 -4.52 -9.95 13.08
CA ILE A 73 -5.36 -10.77 13.97
C ILE A 73 -4.53 -11.39 15.08
N TYR A 74 -3.39 -11.96 14.74
CA TYR A 74 -2.51 -12.60 15.74
C TYR A 74 -2.08 -11.60 16.82
N PHE A 75 -1.62 -10.42 16.43
CA PHE A 75 -1.21 -9.39 17.37
C PHE A 75 -2.40 -8.75 18.11
N ALA A 76 -3.52 -8.52 17.42
CA ALA A 76 -4.73 -7.98 18.04
C ALA A 76 -5.24 -8.86 19.18
N ASN A 77 -5.32 -10.17 18.95
CA ASN A 77 -5.71 -11.15 19.97
C ASN A 77 -4.73 -11.17 21.14
N LYS A 78 -3.43 -11.12 20.88
CA LYS A 78 -2.38 -11.12 21.93
C LYS A 78 -2.39 -9.83 22.76
N LEU A 79 -2.68 -8.70 22.12
CA LEU A 79 -2.68 -7.37 22.75
C LEU A 79 -4.05 -6.94 23.27
N ARG A 80 -5.10 -7.76 23.03
CA ARG A 80 -6.49 -7.47 23.39
C ARG A 80 -6.95 -6.10 22.86
N CYS A 81 -6.69 -5.83 21.61
CA CYS A 81 -7.11 -4.62 20.91
C CYS A 81 -7.83 -4.96 19.60
N SER A 82 -8.52 -3.97 19.02
CA SER A 82 -9.10 -4.14 17.69
C SER A 82 -7.98 -4.31 16.64
N MET A 83 -8.16 -5.25 15.72
CA MET A 83 -7.25 -5.48 14.61
C MET A 83 -7.04 -4.22 13.76
N GLU A 84 -8.09 -3.44 13.57
CA GLU A 84 -8.09 -2.22 12.75
C GLU A 84 -7.09 -1.18 13.23
N VAL A 85 -6.93 -1.03 14.55
CA VAL A 85 -6.02 -0.06 15.17
C VAL A 85 -4.56 -0.32 14.77
N ILE A 86 -4.19 -1.58 14.52
CA ILE A 86 -2.83 -1.97 14.15
C ILE A 86 -2.68 -2.08 12.64
N SER A 87 -3.68 -2.69 11.97
CA SER A 87 -3.58 -3.04 10.54
C SER A 87 -3.84 -1.86 9.63
N PHE A 88 -4.76 -0.95 9.99
CA PHE A 88 -5.09 0.18 9.15
C PHE A 88 -3.89 1.12 8.93
N PRO A 89 -3.17 1.61 9.95
CA PRO A 89 -1.98 2.43 9.73
C PRO A 89 -0.86 1.67 9.02
N ALA A 90 -0.78 0.33 9.17
CA ALA A 90 0.21 -0.49 8.49
C ALA A 90 -0.02 -0.61 6.97
N LEU A 91 -1.28 -0.49 6.51
CA LEU A 91 -1.64 -0.51 5.09
C LEU A 91 -1.44 0.83 4.39
N LEU A 92 -1.51 1.96 5.11
CA LEU A 92 -1.42 3.31 4.53
C LEU A 92 -0.18 3.55 3.66
N PRO A 93 1.04 3.07 4.02
CA PRO A 93 2.21 3.22 3.16
C PRO A 93 2.12 2.48 1.82
N MET A 94 1.12 1.60 1.65
CA MET A 94 0.90 0.84 0.41
C MET A 94 -0.12 1.49 -0.52
N ILE A 95 -0.81 2.53 -0.10
CA ILE A 95 -1.77 3.28 -0.92
C ILE A 95 -1.04 3.85 -2.14
N PRO A 96 -1.61 3.72 -3.34
CA PRO A 96 -0.97 4.10 -4.60
C PRO A 96 -1.04 5.62 -4.86
N GLY A 97 -0.58 6.44 -3.91
CA GLY A 97 -0.69 7.90 -3.97
C GLY A 97 -0.05 8.51 -5.22
N LEU A 98 1.10 7.97 -5.67
CA LEU A 98 1.77 8.46 -6.87
C LEU A 98 0.95 8.22 -8.15
N TYR A 99 0.31 7.06 -8.28
CA TYR A 99 -0.53 6.73 -9.43
C TYR A 99 -1.81 7.57 -9.42
N ALA A 100 -2.44 7.74 -8.26
CA ALA A 100 -3.59 8.63 -8.11
C ALA A 100 -3.25 10.09 -8.46
N TYR A 101 -2.11 10.59 -7.99
CA TYR A 101 -1.60 11.92 -8.32
C TYR A 101 -1.39 12.10 -9.83
N LYS A 102 -0.71 11.14 -10.49
CA LYS A 102 -0.48 11.19 -11.95
C LYS A 102 -1.78 11.17 -12.72
N THR A 103 -2.77 10.39 -12.31
CA THR A 103 -4.10 10.35 -12.92
C THR A 103 -4.79 11.72 -12.83
N ILE A 104 -4.82 12.32 -11.64
CA ILE A 104 -5.44 13.63 -11.43
C ILE A 104 -4.72 14.73 -12.24
N LEU A 105 -3.38 14.71 -12.23
CA LEU A 105 -2.58 15.66 -12.99
C LEU A 105 -2.85 15.55 -14.49
N ALA A 106 -2.95 14.36 -15.03
CA ALA A 106 -3.27 14.13 -16.44
C ALA A 106 -4.68 14.60 -16.79
N ILE A 107 -5.67 14.41 -15.91
CA ILE A 107 -7.04 14.93 -16.08
C ILE A 107 -7.05 16.47 -16.14
N VAL A 108 -6.35 17.12 -15.21
CA VAL A 108 -6.27 18.58 -15.17
C VAL A 108 -5.59 19.15 -16.42
N ASN A 109 -4.51 18.50 -16.88
CA ASN A 109 -3.78 18.95 -18.07
C ASN A 109 -4.57 18.67 -19.36
N TYR A 110 -5.40 17.65 -19.41
CA TYR A 110 -6.26 17.36 -20.55
C TYR A 110 -7.16 18.52 -20.96
N GLY A 111 -7.68 19.27 -19.96
CA GLY A 111 -8.51 20.44 -20.20
C GLY A 111 -7.75 21.70 -20.68
N LYS A 112 -6.41 21.68 -20.60
CA LYS A 112 -5.56 22.84 -20.95
C LYS A 112 -4.86 22.73 -22.30
N ILE A 113 -4.83 21.54 -22.88
CA ILE A 113 -4.11 21.26 -24.12
C ILE A 113 -5.11 21.10 -25.25
N ASP A 114 -4.86 21.75 -26.41
CA ASP A 114 -5.71 21.64 -27.60
C ASP A 114 -5.15 20.68 -28.64
N GLU A 115 -3.86 20.36 -28.56
CA GLU A 115 -3.21 19.45 -29.51
C GLU A 115 -3.71 18.01 -29.33
N LEU A 116 -4.19 17.41 -30.43
CA LEU A 116 -4.83 16.08 -30.42
C LEU A 116 -3.86 14.97 -29.99
N ALA A 117 -2.61 15.02 -30.45
CA ALA A 117 -1.60 14.02 -30.12
C ALA A 117 -1.29 14.02 -28.61
N ALA A 118 -1.10 15.20 -28.02
CA ALA A 118 -0.88 15.34 -26.59
C ALA A 118 -2.11 14.93 -25.75
N LYS A 119 -3.33 15.18 -26.22
CA LYS A 119 -4.55 14.68 -25.59
C LYS A 119 -4.63 13.17 -25.56
N GLN A 120 -4.24 12.48 -26.63
CA GLN A 120 -4.21 11.02 -26.69
C GLN A 120 -3.25 10.43 -25.66
N GLU A 121 -2.06 10.98 -25.53
CA GLU A 121 -1.08 10.55 -24.52
C GLU A 121 -1.61 10.74 -23.08
N LEU A 122 -2.28 11.87 -22.81
CA LEU A 122 -2.90 12.13 -21.52
C LEU A 122 -4.02 11.12 -21.20
N ILE A 123 -4.85 10.75 -22.18
CA ILE A 123 -5.90 9.75 -22.02
C ILE A 123 -5.29 8.40 -21.63
N ILE A 124 -4.24 7.96 -22.30
CA ILE A 124 -3.53 6.72 -21.98
C ILE A 124 -3.00 6.78 -20.53
N ASN A 125 -2.34 7.88 -20.16
CA ASN A 125 -1.84 8.08 -18.80
C ASN A 125 -2.94 8.06 -17.74
N ILE A 126 -4.12 8.62 -18.02
CA ILE A 126 -5.27 8.59 -17.11
C ILE A 126 -5.73 7.16 -16.90
N PHE A 127 -5.91 6.39 -17.98
CA PHE A 127 -6.37 5.01 -17.89
C PHE A 127 -5.35 4.11 -17.21
N ASP A 128 -4.08 4.15 -17.59
CA ASP A 128 -3.04 3.29 -17.04
C ASP A 128 -2.84 3.53 -15.54
N ASN A 129 -2.60 4.78 -15.14
CA ASN A 129 -2.39 5.10 -13.73
C ASN A 129 -3.67 4.96 -12.92
N GLY A 130 -4.84 5.28 -13.49
CA GLY A 130 -6.14 5.15 -12.85
C GLY A 130 -6.49 3.69 -12.55
N ILE A 131 -6.34 2.79 -13.53
CA ILE A 131 -6.60 1.37 -13.38
C ILE A 131 -5.65 0.75 -12.33
N ILE A 132 -4.36 1.08 -12.38
CA ILE A 132 -3.39 0.62 -11.39
C ILE A 132 -3.80 1.09 -9.99
N SER A 133 -4.17 2.35 -9.84
CA SER A 133 -4.58 2.93 -8.56
C SER A 133 -5.82 2.22 -7.99
N ILE A 134 -6.87 2.07 -8.78
CA ILE A 134 -8.11 1.38 -8.39
C ILE A 134 -7.82 -0.09 -8.03
N SER A 135 -7.03 -0.78 -8.85
CA SER A 135 -6.68 -2.18 -8.63
C SER A 135 -5.94 -2.39 -7.30
N ILE A 136 -5.01 -1.49 -6.95
CA ILE A 136 -4.28 -1.58 -5.68
C ILE A 136 -5.20 -1.30 -4.49
N ILE A 137 -6.05 -0.27 -4.57
CA ILE A 137 -7.01 0.05 -3.49
C ILE A 137 -7.98 -1.12 -3.27
N THR A 138 -8.50 -1.70 -4.37
CA THR A 138 -9.37 -2.87 -4.30
C THR A 138 -8.64 -4.07 -3.70
N ALA A 139 -7.39 -4.31 -4.09
CA ALA A 139 -6.56 -5.39 -3.54
C ALA A 139 -6.33 -5.24 -2.02
N LEU A 140 -6.07 -4.02 -1.55
CA LEU A 140 -5.92 -3.71 -0.12
C LEU A 140 -7.24 -3.94 0.64
N ALA A 141 -8.35 -3.42 0.10
CA ALA A 141 -9.67 -3.52 0.73
C ALA A 141 -10.14 -4.98 0.81
N VAL A 142 -10.07 -5.72 -0.29
CA VAL A 142 -10.47 -7.14 -0.34
C VAL A 142 -9.55 -8.00 0.51
N GLY A 143 -8.23 -7.80 0.43
CA GLY A 143 -7.26 -8.55 1.21
C GLY A 143 -7.46 -8.40 2.71
N LEU A 144 -7.76 -7.19 3.20
CA LEU A 144 -8.07 -6.95 4.60
C LEU A 144 -9.46 -7.50 4.98
N SER A 145 -10.48 -7.29 4.13
CA SER A 145 -11.85 -7.74 4.37
C SER A 145 -11.99 -9.25 4.49
N LEU A 146 -11.28 -10.02 3.64
CA LEU A 146 -11.32 -11.49 3.67
C LEU A 146 -10.86 -12.09 5.01
N ILE A 147 -10.07 -11.36 5.77
CA ILE A 147 -9.53 -11.83 7.05
C ILE A 147 -10.37 -11.35 8.23
N HIS A 148 -11.19 -10.31 8.01
CA HIS A 148 -12.05 -9.74 9.04
C HIS A 148 -13.38 -10.51 9.22
N ILE A 149 -13.70 -11.44 8.29
CA ILE A 149 -14.88 -12.32 8.38
C ILE A 149 -14.58 -13.50 9.30
#